data_364d6c49760016cf945665f9f342ca91
#
_entry.id   364d6c49760016cf945665f9f342ca91
#
_cell.length_a   1.000
_cell.length_b   1.000
_cell.length_c   1.000
_cell.angle_alpha   90.00
_cell.angle_beta   90.00
_cell.angle_gamma   90.00
#
_symmetry.space_group_name_H-M   'P 1'
#
loop_
_entity.id
_entity.type
_entity.pdbx_description
1 polymer ?
#
loop_
_entity_poly.entity_id
_entity_poly.type
_entity_poly.pdbx_seq_one_letter_code
_entity_poly.pdbx_strand_id
1 'polypeptide(L)'
;MIMNTLVLLAVCLVILFCGYVFYGRWLVKQWGVGEGDIPTPAHTMNDGIDYVPAKAPVLMGHHFSSIAGAGPITGPIGAAMFGWLPVTLWVLIGGIFFGGVHDFGALFASVRHKGQSIGEIISANMSKRAKQLFIIFSYLTLILVVAAFAAIVASTFGATYENGVLNEAKSATQASVAMVSLLFILVAIVFGFAVYRRHTSMVTSTILGVAAIVACMAVGMNWHPLYFSTTTWMWLIGLYITIASVTPVWILLQPRDYLSSFLLYAMLAVAVVGIVGAHPDIKPDLFPAYTGFAVDNGNGIQYMFPILFTTVACGAISGFHSLVSSGTTSKQLDKESDAKPIAYGGMLLECVLAIITLCAIAYARETGHVKGATDIFAGGIAAMIGAIPGLESMENSMYTLLVLTYSAFCLTSLDTATRLARFMFQEFWLEPGETPKDIKNGFKKMMVNPYFATVLTVFLGVMLGMNGFMKIWGLFGAANQLLAGIGLLAVAAWLGNAGKNNRMFLFPMSFMMVVTLCSLALIVRNQVLIIMKGGADWGPYAQAIIGSFLIVLALELAVEGYRTIFKKKDPDDNGEAPALD
;
A
#
# COMPACT_ATOMS: atom_id res chain seq x y z
N MET A 1 -14.13 -29.19 12.52
CA MET A 1 -14.72 -28.06 13.27
C MET A 1 -15.14 -27.02 12.27
N ILE A 2 -16.44 -26.70 12.21
CA ILE A 2 -16.96 -25.64 11.35
C ILE A 2 -16.59 -24.32 12.02
N MET A 3 -15.84 -23.46 11.33
CA MET A 3 -15.47 -22.14 11.82
C MET A 3 -16.52 -21.12 11.38
N ASN A 4 -16.98 -20.30 12.30
CA ASN A 4 -17.92 -19.21 11.97
C ASN A 4 -17.12 -17.92 11.70
N THR A 5 -17.52 -17.13 10.70
CA THR A 5 -16.82 -15.90 10.31
C THR A 5 -16.80 -14.86 11.42
N LEU A 6 -17.85 -14.76 12.23
CA LEU A 6 -17.90 -13.86 13.38
C LEU A 6 -16.88 -14.26 14.44
N VAL A 7 -16.75 -15.56 14.74
CA VAL A 7 -15.75 -16.07 15.69
C VAL A 7 -14.33 -15.80 15.19
N LEU A 8 -14.09 -16.06 13.89
CA LEU A 8 -12.79 -15.77 13.27
C LEU A 8 -12.42 -14.28 13.42
N LEU A 9 -13.34 -13.39 13.04
CA LEU A 9 -13.13 -11.94 13.14
C LEU A 9 -12.88 -11.52 14.61
N ALA A 10 -13.72 -11.96 15.55
CA ALA A 10 -13.61 -11.58 16.97
C ALA A 10 -12.28 -12.02 17.57
N VAL A 11 -11.85 -13.27 17.35
CA VAL A 11 -10.56 -13.77 17.84
C VAL A 11 -9.39 -12.98 17.26
N CYS A 12 -9.42 -12.71 15.95
CA CYS A 12 -8.37 -11.94 15.29
C CYS A 12 -8.31 -10.49 15.81
N LEU A 13 -9.45 -9.83 16.01
CA LEU A 13 -9.51 -8.47 16.58
C LEU A 13 -8.90 -8.42 17.99
N VAL A 14 -9.19 -9.40 18.85
CA VAL A 14 -8.61 -9.48 20.20
C VAL A 14 -7.08 -9.64 20.11
N ILE A 15 -6.58 -10.52 19.25
CA ILE A 15 -5.13 -10.73 19.06
C ILE A 15 -4.45 -9.46 18.54
N LEU A 16 -5.01 -8.80 17.52
CA LEU A 16 -4.47 -7.55 16.98
C LEU A 16 -4.49 -6.42 18.02
N PHE A 17 -5.57 -6.30 18.80
CA PHE A 17 -5.67 -5.34 19.89
C PHE A 17 -4.60 -5.59 20.97
N CYS A 18 -4.40 -6.84 21.38
CA CYS A 18 -3.33 -7.22 22.29
C CYS A 18 -1.95 -6.86 21.70
N GLY A 19 -1.72 -7.11 20.43
CA GLY A 19 -0.50 -6.69 19.73
C GLY A 19 -0.28 -5.18 19.80
N TYR A 20 -1.32 -4.38 19.53
CA TYR A 20 -1.26 -2.92 19.63
C TYR A 20 -0.95 -2.42 21.04
N VAL A 21 -1.64 -2.99 22.04
CA VAL A 21 -1.51 -2.51 23.43
C VAL A 21 -0.19 -2.96 24.05
N PHE A 22 0.15 -4.24 23.96
CA PHE A 22 1.31 -4.78 24.67
C PHE A 22 2.59 -4.62 23.85
N TYR A 23 2.63 -5.18 22.65
CA TYR A 23 3.84 -5.17 21.84
C TYR A 23 4.16 -3.76 21.28
N GLY A 24 3.15 -3.03 20.81
CA GLY A 24 3.34 -1.66 20.36
C GLY A 24 3.80 -0.69 21.45
N ARG A 25 3.32 -0.84 22.71
CA ARG A 25 3.85 -0.07 23.85
C ARG A 25 5.28 -0.46 24.22
N TRP A 26 5.60 -1.73 24.11
CA TRP A 26 6.96 -2.21 24.33
C TRP A 26 7.93 -1.61 23.31
N LEU A 27 7.57 -1.54 22.02
CA LEU A 27 8.38 -0.89 20.98
C LEU A 27 8.63 0.60 21.27
N VAL A 28 7.58 1.35 21.65
CA VAL A 28 7.70 2.77 22.05
C VAL A 28 8.75 2.94 23.14
N LYS A 29 8.69 2.09 24.17
CA LYS A 29 9.65 2.13 25.30
C LYS A 29 11.07 1.73 24.87
N GLN A 30 11.22 0.73 23.98
CA GLN A 30 12.54 0.29 23.51
C GLN A 30 13.26 1.36 22.67
N TRP A 31 12.51 2.15 21.93
CA TRP A 31 13.08 3.16 21.02
C TRP A 31 13.12 4.56 21.62
N GLY A 32 12.39 4.83 22.69
CA GLY A 32 12.28 6.14 23.32
C GLY A 32 11.48 7.12 22.48
N VAL A 33 10.38 6.65 21.86
CA VAL A 33 9.52 7.49 21.00
C VAL A 33 8.73 8.49 21.84
N GLY A 34 8.80 9.78 21.49
CA GLY A 34 8.12 10.86 22.22
C GLY A 34 8.87 11.31 23.49
N GLU A 35 10.09 10.81 23.75
CA GLU A 35 10.95 11.30 24.82
C GLU A 35 11.64 12.60 24.38
N GLY A 36 11.55 13.66 25.19
CA GLY A 36 12.29 14.91 25.01
C GLY A 36 11.58 16.03 24.24
N ASP A 37 10.29 15.87 23.88
CA ASP A 37 9.46 16.89 23.19
C ASP A 37 10.15 17.51 21.95
N ILE A 38 10.80 16.66 21.14
CA ILE A 38 11.58 17.06 19.97
C ILE A 38 10.62 17.50 18.86
N PRO A 39 10.78 18.72 18.30
CA PRO A 39 9.93 19.19 17.21
C PRO A 39 10.14 18.34 15.95
N THR A 40 9.03 17.93 15.33
CA THR A 40 9.05 17.09 14.14
C THR A 40 9.50 17.83 12.88
N PRO A 41 9.94 17.12 11.84
CA PRO A 41 10.29 17.71 10.55
C PRO A 41 9.19 18.57 9.92
N ALA A 42 7.91 18.23 10.18
CA ALA A 42 6.77 19.03 9.71
C ALA A 42 6.83 20.49 10.18
N HIS A 43 7.42 20.75 11.36
CA HIS A 43 7.61 22.09 11.91
C HIS A 43 8.97 22.68 11.55
N THR A 44 10.06 21.91 11.70
CA THR A 44 11.43 22.41 11.53
C THR A 44 11.81 22.63 10.06
N MET A 45 11.19 21.88 9.13
CA MET A 45 11.47 21.89 7.70
C MET A 45 10.28 22.40 6.87
N ASN A 46 9.31 23.06 7.49
CA ASN A 46 8.06 23.49 6.83
C ASN A 46 8.33 24.31 5.56
N ASP A 47 7.92 23.78 4.41
CA ASP A 47 8.07 24.43 3.09
C ASP A 47 6.72 24.79 2.47
N GLY A 48 5.61 24.46 3.13
CA GLY A 48 4.24 24.69 2.65
C GLY A 48 3.83 23.84 1.45
N ILE A 49 4.63 22.85 1.07
CA ILE A 49 4.39 21.98 -0.11
C ILE A 49 4.34 20.51 0.31
N ASP A 50 5.43 19.97 0.81
CA ASP A 50 5.56 18.58 1.24
C ASP A 50 5.70 18.47 2.77
N TYR A 51 6.36 19.42 3.42
CA TYR A 51 6.50 19.52 4.87
C TYR A 51 5.43 20.47 5.42
N VAL A 52 4.30 19.89 5.81
CA VAL A 52 3.14 20.63 6.32
C VAL A 52 2.54 19.86 7.49
N PRO A 53 2.55 20.39 8.73
CA PRO A 53 2.02 19.68 9.88
C PRO A 53 0.52 19.42 9.73
N ALA A 54 0.13 18.17 9.97
CA ALA A 54 -1.25 17.73 9.91
C ALA A 54 -1.68 17.16 11.26
N LYS A 55 -2.91 17.48 11.71
CA LYS A 55 -3.48 16.90 12.93
C LYS A 55 -3.54 15.38 12.84
N ALA A 56 -3.29 14.69 13.95
CA ALA A 56 -3.23 13.22 14.00
C ALA A 56 -4.40 12.50 13.31
N PRO A 57 -5.69 12.88 13.45
CA PRO A 57 -6.78 12.22 12.72
C PRO A 57 -6.69 12.40 11.20
N VAL A 58 -6.24 13.57 10.73
CA VAL A 58 -6.05 13.83 9.29
C VAL A 58 -4.91 13.00 8.75
N LEU A 59 -3.79 12.98 9.47
CA LEU A 59 -2.62 12.22 9.08
C LEU A 59 -2.87 10.71 9.15
N MET A 60 -3.63 10.24 10.14
CA MET A 60 -4.07 8.84 10.21
C MET A 60 -4.92 8.47 8.99
N GLY A 61 -5.87 9.33 8.60
CA GLY A 61 -6.69 9.13 7.41
C GLY A 61 -5.84 9.09 6.13
N HIS A 62 -4.92 10.04 5.95
CA HIS A 62 -3.99 10.08 4.84
C HIS A 62 -3.08 8.83 4.80
N HIS A 63 -2.44 8.50 5.91
CA HIS A 63 -1.54 7.35 6.00
C HIS A 63 -2.26 6.05 5.70
N PHE A 64 -3.38 5.78 6.41
CA PHE A 64 -4.15 4.55 6.26
C PHE A 64 -4.72 4.39 4.84
N SER A 65 -5.30 5.46 4.25
CA SER A 65 -5.78 5.41 2.87
C SER A 65 -4.66 5.20 1.85
N SER A 66 -3.45 5.69 2.14
CA SER A 66 -2.29 5.53 1.24
C SER A 66 -1.71 4.12 1.27
N ILE A 67 -1.66 3.48 2.45
CA ILE A 67 -1.11 2.12 2.61
C ILE A 67 -2.14 1.05 2.22
N ALA A 68 -3.40 1.21 2.61
CA ALA A 68 -4.48 0.25 2.39
C ALA A 68 -4.96 0.23 0.93
N GLY A 69 -4.06 0.01 -0.02
CA GLY A 69 -4.41 -0.14 -1.44
C GLY A 69 -5.15 -1.46 -1.73
N ALA A 70 -5.00 -1.98 -2.94
CA ALA A 70 -5.62 -3.26 -3.33
C ALA A 70 -5.08 -4.47 -2.54
N GLY A 71 -3.89 -4.36 -1.96
CA GLY A 71 -3.14 -5.48 -1.38
C GLY A 71 -3.85 -6.27 -0.29
N PRO A 72 -4.44 -5.64 0.75
CA PRO A 72 -5.12 -6.35 1.84
C PRO A 72 -6.41 -7.08 1.40
N ILE A 73 -6.89 -6.80 0.20
CA ILE A 73 -8.03 -7.49 -0.43
C ILE A 73 -7.52 -8.56 -1.41
N THR A 74 -6.71 -8.17 -2.39
CA THR A 74 -6.24 -9.09 -3.43
C THR A 74 -5.28 -10.14 -2.89
N GLY A 75 -4.47 -9.80 -1.88
CA GLY A 75 -3.51 -10.71 -1.26
C GLY A 75 -4.17 -11.94 -0.62
N PRO A 76 -5.07 -11.77 0.37
CA PRO A 76 -5.80 -12.89 0.97
C PRO A 76 -6.61 -13.69 -0.05
N ILE A 77 -7.23 -13.04 -1.05
CA ILE A 77 -7.96 -13.75 -2.13
C ILE A 77 -7.00 -14.63 -2.93
N GLY A 78 -5.85 -14.11 -3.34
CA GLY A 78 -4.84 -14.89 -4.06
C GLY A 78 -4.26 -16.04 -3.25
N ALA A 79 -4.06 -15.86 -1.94
CA ALA A 79 -3.53 -16.87 -1.04
C ALA A 79 -4.59 -17.86 -0.51
N ALA A 80 -5.87 -17.60 -0.73
CA ALA A 80 -6.99 -18.45 -0.29
C ALA A 80 -6.95 -19.88 -0.87
N MET A 81 -6.09 -20.10 -1.87
CA MET A 81 -5.82 -21.44 -2.40
C MET A 81 -5.19 -22.38 -1.36
N PHE A 82 -4.45 -21.86 -0.38
CA PHE A 82 -3.81 -22.64 0.68
C PHE A 82 -4.73 -22.88 1.89
N GLY A 83 -5.97 -22.34 1.87
CA GLY A 83 -6.92 -22.37 2.96
C GLY A 83 -6.90 -21.11 3.82
N TRP A 84 -7.98 -20.92 4.63
CA TRP A 84 -8.11 -19.70 5.45
C TRP A 84 -7.17 -19.65 6.64
N LEU A 85 -6.78 -20.77 7.23
CA LEU A 85 -5.95 -20.82 8.45
C LEU A 85 -4.51 -20.32 8.22
N PRO A 86 -3.75 -20.79 7.21
CA PRO A 86 -2.41 -20.27 6.94
C PRO A 86 -2.40 -18.78 6.64
N VAL A 87 -3.41 -18.28 5.90
CA VAL A 87 -3.55 -16.86 5.59
C VAL A 87 -3.80 -16.05 6.86
N THR A 88 -4.74 -16.51 7.72
CA THR A 88 -5.04 -15.85 9.00
C THR A 88 -3.79 -15.78 9.89
N LEU A 89 -3.06 -16.89 10.03
CA LEU A 89 -1.85 -16.94 10.86
C LEU A 89 -0.79 -15.97 10.33
N TRP A 90 -0.58 -15.92 9.02
CA TRP A 90 0.37 -14.98 8.44
C TRP A 90 -0.06 -13.52 8.59
N VAL A 91 -1.35 -13.19 8.43
CA VAL A 91 -1.86 -11.83 8.67
C VAL A 91 -1.63 -11.40 10.12
N LEU A 92 -1.91 -12.26 11.10
CA LEU A 92 -1.74 -11.94 12.53
C LEU A 92 -0.26 -11.82 12.92
N ILE A 93 0.53 -12.83 12.63
CA ILE A 93 1.97 -12.87 13.01
C ILE A 93 2.75 -11.83 12.21
N GLY A 94 2.53 -11.80 10.90
CA GLY A 94 3.17 -10.86 9.99
C GLY A 94 2.80 -9.41 10.32
N GLY A 95 1.52 -9.12 10.55
CA GLY A 95 1.07 -7.78 10.88
C GLY A 95 1.63 -7.25 12.20
N ILE A 96 1.60 -8.06 13.26
CA ILE A 96 2.07 -7.62 14.60
C ILE A 96 3.60 -7.51 14.65
N PHE A 97 4.32 -8.55 14.21
CA PHE A 97 5.76 -8.67 14.47
C PHE A 97 6.65 -8.27 13.29
N PHE A 98 6.08 -8.13 12.10
CA PHE A 98 6.81 -7.75 10.89
C PHE A 98 6.32 -6.40 10.36
N GLY A 99 5.08 -6.32 9.87
CA GLY A 99 4.55 -5.11 9.23
C GLY A 99 4.43 -3.92 10.17
N GLY A 100 3.85 -4.12 11.35
CA GLY A 100 3.75 -3.04 12.34
C GLY A 100 5.13 -2.53 12.81
N VAL A 101 6.10 -3.44 13.03
CA VAL A 101 7.49 -3.07 13.35
C VAL A 101 8.15 -2.32 12.19
N HIS A 102 7.92 -2.79 10.96
CA HIS A 102 8.44 -2.18 9.75
C HIS A 102 7.94 -0.75 9.57
N ASP A 103 6.62 -0.56 9.60
CA ASP A 103 5.99 0.73 9.31
C ASP A 103 6.29 1.76 10.40
N PHE A 104 6.20 1.35 11.66
CA PHE A 104 6.51 2.21 12.79
C PHE A 104 8.01 2.55 12.84
N GLY A 105 8.88 1.56 12.59
CA GLY A 105 10.32 1.77 12.51
C GLY A 105 10.73 2.71 11.39
N ALA A 106 10.15 2.54 10.19
CA ALA A 106 10.41 3.41 9.04
C ALA A 106 9.96 4.85 9.28
N LEU A 107 8.77 5.05 9.87
CA LEU A 107 8.28 6.38 10.23
C LEU A 107 9.19 7.04 11.27
N PHE A 108 9.51 6.33 12.36
CA PHE A 108 10.34 6.85 13.44
C PHE A 108 11.76 7.18 12.96
N ALA A 109 12.38 6.29 12.18
CA ALA A 109 13.69 6.54 11.59
C ALA A 109 13.70 7.80 10.71
N SER A 110 12.68 7.97 9.87
CA SER A 110 12.55 9.14 9.00
C SER A 110 12.36 10.44 9.79
N VAL A 111 11.51 10.43 10.83
CA VAL A 111 11.32 11.61 11.71
C VAL A 111 12.65 12.04 12.33
N ARG A 112 13.45 11.10 12.83
CA ARG A 112 14.76 11.35 13.41
C ARG A 112 15.83 11.75 12.38
N HIS A 113 15.57 11.50 11.08
CA HIS A 113 16.40 11.94 9.95
C HIS A 113 15.75 13.10 9.18
N LYS A 114 15.11 14.05 9.86
CA LYS A 114 14.52 15.26 9.26
C LYS A 114 13.51 14.99 8.15
N GLY A 115 12.74 13.92 8.26
CA GLY A 115 11.76 13.52 7.25
C GLY A 115 12.37 12.98 5.95
N GLN A 116 13.61 12.53 5.99
CA GLN A 116 14.30 11.97 4.83
C GLN A 116 13.79 10.57 4.47
N SER A 117 13.99 10.17 3.20
CA SER A 117 13.62 8.86 2.70
C SER A 117 14.44 7.73 3.34
N ILE A 118 13.93 6.50 3.25
CA ILE A 118 14.71 5.30 3.63
C ILE A 118 16.04 5.24 2.85
N GLY A 119 16.09 5.73 1.62
CA GLY A 119 17.34 5.81 0.83
C GLY A 119 18.40 6.68 1.49
N GLU A 120 18.03 7.83 2.02
CA GLU A 120 18.96 8.69 2.77
C GLU A 120 19.38 8.07 4.11
N ILE A 121 18.45 7.40 4.79
CA ILE A 121 18.78 6.65 6.02
C ILE A 121 19.80 5.54 5.74
N ILE A 122 19.66 4.83 4.61
CA ILE A 122 20.64 3.84 4.12
C ILE A 122 21.99 4.52 3.85
N SER A 123 21.99 5.68 3.17
CA SER A 123 23.23 6.43 2.88
C SER A 123 23.98 6.81 4.15
N ALA A 124 23.24 7.32 5.15
CA ALA A 124 23.81 7.78 6.41
C ALA A 124 24.34 6.64 7.31
N ASN A 125 23.72 5.46 7.23
CA ASN A 125 24.00 4.35 8.15
C ASN A 125 24.73 3.17 7.51
N MET A 126 24.78 3.07 6.17
CA MET A 126 25.43 1.97 5.45
C MET A 126 26.47 2.52 4.47
N SER A 127 26.04 2.89 3.24
CA SER A 127 26.93 3.48 2.24
C SER A 127 26.17 4.23 1.15
N LYS A 128 26.89 5.11 0.42
CA LYS A 128 26.36 5.80 -0.78
C LYS A 128 25.99 4.81 -1.89
N ARG A 129 26.75 3.69 -2.04
CA ARG A 129 26.46 2.65 -3.03
C ARG A 129 25.15 1.95 -2.69
N ALA A 130 24.93 1.58 -1.42
CA ALA A 130 23.68 0.99 -0.96
C ALA A 130 22.49 1.92 -1.22
N LYS A 131 22.62 3.24 -1.01
CA LYS A 131 21.60 4.23 -1.38
C LYS A 131 21.24 4.15 -2.86
N GLN A 132 22.23 4.18 -3.76
CA GLN A 132 21.99 4.15 -5.20
C GLN A 132 21.27 2.88 -5.63
N LEU A 133 21.73 1.72 -5.14
CA LEU A 133 21.08 0.41 -5.40
C LEU A 133 19.65 0.39 -4.88
N PHE A 134 19.42 0.91 -3.67
CA PHE A 134 18.08 1.01 -3.08
C PHE A 134 17.15 1.91 -3.89
N ILE A 135 17.63 3.08 -4.34
CA ILE A 135 16.83 4.02 -5.14
C ILE A 135 16.41 3.38 -6.47
N ILE A 136 17.34 2.72 -7.17
CA ILE A 136 17.04 2.03 -8.43
C ILE A 136 15.98 0.96 -8.18
N PHE A 137 16.18 0.13 -7.15
CA PHE A 137 15.26 -0.93 -6.76
C PHE A 137 13.86 -0.38 -6.42
N SER A 138 13.81 0.64 -5.56
CA SER A 138 12.56 1.27 -5.13
C SER A 138 11.82 1.95 -6.27
N TYR A 139 12.54 2.63 -7.17
CA TYR A 139 11.95 3.25 -8.36
C TYR A 139 11.31 2.24 -9.30
N LEU A 140 12.01 1.14 -9.59
CA LEU A 140 11.45 0.05 -10.40
C LEU A 140 10.21 -0.57 -9.73
N THR A 141 10.26 -0.81 -8.43
CA THR A 141 9.11 -1.31 -7.67
C THR A 141 7.94 -0.33 -7.73
N LEU A 142 8.19 0.98 -7.59
CA LEU A 142 7.13 2.00 -7.67
C LEU A 142 6.52 2.11 -9.08
N ILE A 143 7.29 1.90 -10.15
CA ILE A 143 6.72 1.80 -11.51
C ILE A 143 5.75 0.62 -11.60
N LEU A 144 6.10 -0.54 -11.01
CA LEU A 144 5.20 -1.70 -10.95
C LEU A 144 3.93 -1.39 -10.14
N VAL A 145 4.05 -0.64 -9.02
CA VAL A 145 2.90 -0.16 -8.22
C VAL A 145 1.99 0.75 -9.04
N VAL A 146 2.57 1.74 -9.72
CA VAL A 146 1.82 2.67 -10.58
C VAL A 146 1.10 1.91 -11.69
N ALA A 147 1.78 0.97 -12.36
CA ALA A 147 1.18 0.14 -13.42
C ALA A 147 0.01 -0.70 -12.91
N ALA A 148 0.18 -1.37 -11.77
CA ALA A 148 -0.83 -2.24 -11.18
C ALA A 148 -2.06 -1.44 -10.72
N PHE A 149 -1.87 -0.38 -9.95
CA PHE A 149 -2.98 0.39 -9.40
C PHE A 149 -3.70 1.23 -10.46
N ALA A 150 -2.98 1.79 -11.44
CA ALA A 150 -3.62 2.46 -12.58
C ALA A 150 -4.52 1.49 -13.37
N ALA A 151 -4.06 0.26 -13.62
CA ALA A 151 -4.85 -0.75 -14.30
C ALA A 151 -6.06 -1.22 -13.47
N ILE A 152 -5.92 -1.39 -12.14
CA ILE A 152 -7.03 -1.72 -11.25
C ILE A 152 -8.08 -0.62 -11.27
N VAL A 153 -7.68 0.66 -11.07
CA VAL A 153 -8.62 1.79 -11.08
C VAL A 153 -9.29 1.91 -12.44
N ALA A 154 -8.53 1.81 -13.54
CA ALA A 154 -9.09 1.85 -14.89
C ALA A 154 -10.10 0.72 -15.14
N SER A 155 -9.89 -0.47 -14.57
CA SER A 155 -10.83 -1.59 -14.67
C SER A 155 -12.12 -1.37 -13.87
N THR A 156 -12.06 -0.65 -12.75
CA THR A 156 -13.25 -0.28 -11.95
C THR A 156 -14.08 0.83 -12.58
N PHE A 157 -13.49 1.60 -13.51
CA PHE A 157 -14.18 2.67 -14.27
C PHE A 157 -14.59 2.24 -15.67
N GLY A 158 -13.94 1.22 -16.23
CA GLY A 158 -14.05 0.82 -17.62
C GLY A 158 -15.40 0.22 -18.00
N ALA A 159 -16.05 0.81 -19.01
CA ALA A 159 -17.29 0.29 -19.54
C ALA A 159 -17.07 -1.02 -20.33
N THR A 160 -18.06 -1.89 -20.29
CA THR A 160 -18.08 -3.17 -20.99
C THR A 160 -18.64 -2.99 -22.40
N TYR A 161 -17.87 -3.42 -23.40
CA TYR A 161 -18.27 -3.43 -24.80
C TYR A 161 -18.43 -4.88 -25.27
N GLU A 162 -19.55 -5.18 -25.87
CA GLU A 162 -19.85 -6.50 -26.49
C GLU A 162 -19.96 -6.31 -28.00
N ASN A 163 -19.10 -6.99 -28.76
CA ASN A 163 -19.03 -6.86 -30.22
C ASN A 163 -18.86 -5.39 -30.71
N GLY A 164 -18.13 -4.56 -29.93
CA GLY A 164 -17.93 -3.15 -30.23
C GLY A 164 -19.07 -2.21 -29.84
N VAL A 165 -20.16 -2.74 -29.28
CA VAL A 165 -21.31 -1.97 -28.81
C VAL A 165 -21.28 -1.86 -27.29
N LEU A 166 -21.54 -0.65 -26.77
CA LEU A 166 -21.62 -0.39 -25.33
C LEU A 166 -22.78 -1.18 -24.71
N ASN A 167 -22.49 -1.96 -23.66
CA ASN A 167 -23.49 -2.58 -22.82
C ASN A 167 -23.71 -1.71 -21.57
N GLU A 168 -24.66 -0.78 -21.64
CA GLU A 168 -24.92 0.17 -20.55
C GLU A 168 -25.33 -0.52 -19.25
N ALA A 169 -26.17 -1.55 -19.30
CA ALA A 169 -26.64 -2.27 -18.12
C ALA A 169 -25.48 -2.92 -17.34
N LYS A 170 -24.51 -3.52 -18.05
CA LYS A 170 -23.31 -4.12 -17.44
C LYS A 170 -22.27 -3.08 -17.02
N SER A 171 -22.37 -1.85 -17.52
CA SER A 171 -21.41 -0.77 -17.28
C SER A 171 -21.88 0.28 -16.29
N ALA A 172 -23.14 0.21 -15.84
CA ALA A 172 -23.76 1.23 -14.98
C ALA A 172 -22.99 1.42 -13.65
N THR A 173 -22.58 0.34 -12.99
CA THR A 173 -21.79 0.40 -11.76
C THR A 173 -20.45 1.07 -11.98
N GLN A 174 -19.72 0.70 -13.04
CA GLN A 174 -18.41 1.26 -13.36
C GLN A 174 -18.51 2.76 -13.70
N ALA A 175 -19.51 3.14 -14.49
CA ALA A 175 -19.78 4.54 -14.81
C ALA A 175 -20.15 5.36 -13.57
N SER A 176 -20.95 4.78 -12.65
CA SER A 176 -21.27 5.40 -11.37
C SER A 176 -20.01 5.61 -10.51
N VAL A 177 -19.16 4.59 -10.40
CA VAL A 177 -17.90 4.67 -9.63
C VAL A 177 -16.97 5.74 -10.21
N ALA A 178 -16.84 5.82 -11.54
CA ALA A 178 -16.05 6.83 -12.22
C ALA A 178 -16.59 8.24 -11.95
N MET A 179 -17.92 8.45 -12.09
CA MET A 179 -18.56 9.75 -11.87
C MET A 179 -18.41 10.21 -10.42
N VAL A 180 -18.67 9.34 -9.44
CA VAL A 180 -18.49 9.68 -8.01
C VAL A 180 -17.04 10.03 -7.72
N SER A 181 -16.07 9.29 -8.26
CA SER A 181 -14.64 9.55 -8.05
C SER A 181 -14.22 10.92 -8.57
N LEU A 182 -14.71 11.33 -9.74
CA LEU A 182 -14.43 12.67 -10.28
C LEU A 182 -15.06 13.79 -9.45
N LEU A 183 -16.32 13.62 -9.05
CA LEU A 183 -17.00 14.58 -8.15
C LEU A 183 -16.29 14.69 -6.80
N PHE A 184 -15.81 13.58 -6.28
CA PHE A 184 -15.07 13.52 -5.02
C PHE A 184 -13.74 14.30 -5.08
N ILE A 185 -13.02 14.27 -6.21
CA ILE A 185 -11.81 15.09 -6.40
C ILE A 185 -12.15 16.59 -6.27
N LEU A 186 -13.27 17.04 -6.84
CA LEU A 186 -13.71 18.44 -6.73
C LEU A 186 -14.04 18.80 -5.27
N VAL A 187 -14.75 17.93 -4.56
CA VAL A 187 -15.06 18.11 -3.12
C VAL A 187 -13.78 18.22 -2.29
N ALA A 188 -12.79 17.35 -2.58
CA ALA A 188 -11.50 17.36 -1.87
C ALA A 188 -10.74 18.68 -2.07
N ILE A 189 -10.72 19.23 -3.29
CA ILE A 189 -10.08 20.52 -3.59
C ILE A 189 -10.78 21.64 -2.82
N VAL A 190 -12.12 21.71 -2.84
CA VAL A 190 -12.90 22.71 -2.10
C VAL A 190 -12.65 22.59 -0.60
N PHE A 191 -12.61 21.38 -0.05
CA PHE A 191 -12.29 21.11 1.34
C PHE A 191 -10.89 21.62 1.70
N GLY A 192 -9.88 21.33 0.88
CA GLY A 192 -8.51 21.81 1.07
C GLY A 192 -8.43 23.32 1.15
N PHE A 193 -9.05 24.03 0.21
CA PHE A 193 -9.11 25.49 0.25
C PHE A 193 -9.86 26.04 1.47
N ALA A 194 -10.96 25.41 1.88
CA ALA A 194 -11.73 25.83 3.05
C ALA A 194 -10.91 25.70 4.34
N VAL A 195 -10.26 24.56 4.53
CA VAL A 195 -9.50 24.26 5.76
C VAL A 195 -8.19 25.04 5.82
N TYR A 196 -7.36 24.96 4.76
CA TYR A 196 -5.98 25.48 4.80
C TYR A 196 -5.86 26.96 4.44
N ARG A 197 -6.76 27.50 3.60
CA ARG A 197 -6.71 28.92 3.20
C ARG A 197 -7.68 29.80 3.95
N ARG A 198 -8.89 29.32 4.25
CA ARG A 198 -9.91 30.08 4.99
C ARG A 198 -9.93 29.76 6.48
N HIS A 199 -9.09 28.85 6.94
CA HIS A 199 -8.98 28.45 8.35
C HIS A 199 -10.34 28.10 8.99
N THR A 200 -11.23 27.44 8.23
CA THR A 200 -12.52 27.00 8.74
C THR A 200 -12.34 25.91 9.80
N SER A 201 -13.32 25.81 10.70
CA SER A 201 -13.31 24.75 11.71
C SER A 201 -13.21 23.37 11.05
N MET A 202 -12.26 22.56 11.52
CA MET A 202 -12.05 21.19 11.02
C MET A 202 -13.33 20.35 11.15
N VAL A 203 -14.02 20.46 12.29
CA VAL A 203 -15.26 19.70 12.55
C VAL A 203 -16.35 20.07 11.54
N THR A 204 -16.60 21.37 11.35
CA THR A 204 -17.60 21.84 10.39
C THR A 204 -17.24 21.41 8.97
N SER A 205 -15.97 21.57 8.57
CA SER A 205 -15.50 21.17 7.24
C SER A 205 -15.63 19.67 7.03
N THR A 206 -15.36 18.85 8.06
CA THR A 206 -15.52 17.39 8.00
C THR A 206 -16.98 17.00 7.81
N ILE A 207 -17.90 17.57 8.59
CA ILE A 207 -19.35 17.28 8.46
C ILE A 207 -19.82 17.64 7.04
N LEU A 208 -19.47 18.82 6.55
CA LEU A 208 -19.83 19.26 5.20
C LEU A 208 -19.15 18.39 4.12
N GLY A 209 -17.91 18.01 4.32
CA GLY A 209 -17.17 17.13 3.41
C GLY A 209 -17.82 15.75 3.30
N VAL A 210 -18.14 15.12 4.43
CA VAL A 210 -18.83 13.82 4.46
C VAL A 210 -20.23 13.92 3.84
N ALA A 211 -20.99 14.98 4.16
CA ALA A 211 -22.28 15.22 3.52
C ALA A 211 -22.16 15.40 2.00
N ALA A 212 -21.12 16.10 1.54
CA ALA A 212 -20.83 16.27 0.12
C ALA A 212 -20.47 14.94 -0.56
N ILE A 213 -19.72 14.04 0.12
CA ILE A 213 -19.43 12.69 -0.40
C ILE A 213 -20.75 11.90 -0.60
N VAL A 214 -21.64 11.92 0.39
CA VAL A 214 -22.94 11.24 0.28
C VAL A 214 -23.76 11.84 -0.88
N ALA A 215 -23.74 13.16 -1.05
CA ALA A 215 -24.38 13.81 -2.20
C ALA A 215 -23.74 13.40 -3.54
N CYS A 216 -22.40 13.32 -3.62
CA CYS A 216 -21.69 12.83 -4.81
C CYS A 216 -22.09 11.38 -5.15
N MET A 217 -22.23 10.52 -4.13
CA MET A 217 -22.70 9.15 -4.32
C MET A 217 -24.13 9.13 -4.89
N ALA A 218 -25.05 9.89 -4.29
CA ALA A 218 -26.41 9.99 -4.78
C ALA A 218 -26.48 10.50 -6.23
N VAL A 219 -25.68 11.54 -6.56
CA VAL A 219 -25.60 12.07 -7.93
C VAL A 219 -25.02 11.02 -8.88
N GLY A 220 -23.87 10.40 -8.56
CA GLY A 220 -23.20 9.47 -9.45
C GLY A 220 -23.97 8.15 -9.65
N MET A 221 -24.76 7.70 -8.68
CA MET A 221 -25.63 6.53 -8.84
C MET A 221 -26.83 6.82 -9.79
N ASN A 222 -27.31 8.05 -9.85
CA ASN A 222 -28.45 8.43 -10.69
C ASN A 222 -28.04 9.07 -12.01
N TRP A 223 -26.86 9.65 -12.11
CA TRP A 223 -26.35 10.35 -13.29
C TRP A 223 -24.87 10.02 -13.52
N HIS A 224 -24.60 9.16 -14.49
CA HIS A 224 -23.27 8.61 -14.80
C HIS A 224 -23.05 8.50 -16.31
N PRO A 225 -22.89 9.63 -17.04
CA PRO A 225 -22.80 9.63 -18.49
C PRO A 225 -21.44 9.17 -19.04
N LEU A 226 -20.48 8.79 -18.18
CA LEU A 226 -19.09 8.53 -18.57
C LEU A 226 -18.86 7.04 -18.84
N TYR A 227 -19.12 6.62 -20.07
CA TYR A 227 -18.90 5.25 -20.53
C TYR A 227 -17.66 5.18 -21.43
N PHE A 228 -16.47 5.26 -20.83
CA PHE A 228 -15.21 5.13 -21.55
C PHE A 228 -14.62 3.72 -21.41
N SER A 229 -13.83 3.32 -22.42
CA SER A 229 -13.07 2.06 -22.37
C SER A 229 -12.00 2.10 -21.27
N THR A 230 -11.59 0.92 -20.78
CA THR A 230 -10.48 0.79 -19.83
C THR A 230 -9.21 1.48 -20.34
N THR A 231 -8.91 1.39 -21.65
CA THR A 231 -7.75 2.04 -22.25
C THR A 231 -7.85 3.57 -22.19
N THR A 232 -9.04 4.13 -22.45
CA THR A 232 -9.26 5.59 -22.33
C THR A 232 -9.09 6.03 -20.87
N TRP A 233 -9.63 5.27 -19.93
CA TRP A 233 -9.45 5.54 -18.50
C TRP A 233 -7.99 5.47 -18.05
N MET A 234 -7.19 4.55 -18.59
CA MET A 234 -5.74 4.49 -18.30
C MET A 234 -5.04 5.81 -18.64
N TRP A 235 -5.34 6.43 -19.78
CA TRP A 235 -4.77 7.73 -20.16
C TRP A 235 -5.30 8.88 -19.32
N LEU A 236 -6.60 8.90 -19.01
CA LEU A 236 -7.21 9.93 -18.16
C LEU A 236 -6.67 9.88 -16.73
N ILE A 237 -6.52 8.68 -16.18
CA ILE A 237 -5.89 8.45 -14.87
C ILE A 237 -4.41 8.88 -14.92
N GLY A 238 -3.68 8.54 -15.98
CA GLY A 238 -2.30 8.99 -16.20
C GLY A 238 -2.18 10.52 -16.19
N LEU A 239 -3.07 11.22 -16.86
CA LEU A 239 -3.13 12.69 -16.83
C LEU A 239 -3.42 13.21 -15.42
N TYR A 240 -4.40 12.62 -14.74
CA TYR A 240 -4.77 13.00 -13.39
C TYR A 240 -3.60 12.84 -12.40
N ILE A 241 -2.93 11.67 -12.36
CA ILE A 241 -1.82 11.43 -11.43
C ILE A 241 -0.59 12.28 -11.75
N THR A 242 -0.41 12.68 -13.02
CA THR A 242 0.63 13.63 -13.41
C THR A 242 0.41 14.99 -12.74
N ILE A 243 -0.83 15.50 -12.78
CA ILE A 243 -1.19 16.75 -12.10
C ILE A 243 -1.11 16.59 -10.58
N ALA A 244 -1.67 15.53 -10.03
CA ALA A 244 -1.69 15.26 -8.59
C ALA A 244 -0.29 15.16 -7.99
N SER A 245 0.66 14.55 -8.70
CA SER A 245 2.04 14.38 -8.22
C SER A 245 2.81 15.69 -8.02
N VAL A 246 2.53 16.71 -8.82
CA VAL A 246 3.23 18.02 -8.75
C VAL A 246 2.45 19.08 -7.97
N THR A 247 1.19 18.81 -7.64
CA THR A 247 0.34 19.70 -6.85
C THR A 247 0.74 19.66 -5.37
N PRO A 248 0.76 20.80 -4.62
CA PRO A 248 0.99 20.82 -3.19
C PRO A 248 0.05 19.87 -2.43
N VAL A 249 0.57 19.17 -1.42
CA VAL A 249 -0.17 18.10 -0.71
C VAL A 249 -1.46 18.59 -0.07
N TRP A 250 -1.49 19.83 0.45
CA TRP A 250 -2.64 20.41 1.13
C TRP A 250 -3.82 20.75 0.19
N ILE A 251 -3.59 20.87 -1.13
CA ILE A 251 -4.66 21.18 -2.11
C ILE A 251 -5.48 19.94 -2.42
N LEU A 252 -4.83 18.81 -2.66
CA LEU A 252 -5.47 17.62 -3.19
C LEU A 252 -5.21 16.39 -2.32
N LEU A 253 -3.95 16.03 -2.05
CA LEU A 253 -3.59 14.77 -1.43
C LEU A 253 -4.16 14.64 -0.01
N GLN A 254 -3.79 15.53 0.90
CA GLN A 254 -4.27 15.51 2.28
C GLN A 254 -5.80 15.57 2.40
N PRO A 255 -6.52 16.52 1.75
CA PRO A 255 -7.96 16.61 1.85
C PRO A 255 -8.67 15.39 1.28
N ARG A 256 -8.22 14.92 0.12
CA ARG A 256 -8.83 13.76 -0.54
C ARG A 256 -8.64 12.50 0.29
N ASP A 257 -7.43 12.24 0.76
CA ASP A 257 -7.11 11.04 1.52
C ASP A 257 -7.80 11.04 2.89
N TYR A 258 -7.88 12.22 3.53
CA TYR A 258 -8.66 12.38 4.75
C TYR A 258 -10.15 12.06 4.52
N LEU A 259 -10.75 12.61 3.48
CA LEU A 259 -12.16 12.34 3.16
C LEU A 259 -12.36 10.89 2.69
N SER A 260 -11.41 10.30 1.93
CA SER A 260 -11.44 8.89 1.52
C SER A 260 -11.40 7.94 2.72
N SER A 261 -10.74 8.33 3.82
CA SER A 261 -10.69 7.49 5.02
C SER A 261 -12.07 7.25 5.64
N PHE A 262 -13.01 8.19 5.51
CA PHE A 262 -14.39 7.98 5.96
C PHE A 262 -15.12 6.91 5.14
N LEU A 263 -14.88 6.86 3.82
CA LEU A 263 -15.39 5.77 2.98
C LEU A 263 -14.79 4.43 3.40
N LEU A 264 -13.49 4.41 3.71
CA LEU A 264 -12.79 3.21 4.17
C LEU A 264 -13.32 2.74 5.53
N TYR A 265 -13.50 3.64 6.49
CA TYR A 265 -14.11 3.30 7.78
C TYR A 265 -15.58 2.86 7.63
N ALA A 266 -16.34 3.50 6.73
CA ALA A 266 -17.70 3.07 6.41
C ALA A 266 -17.72 1.65 5.80
N MET A 267 -16.80 1.35 4.88
CA MET A 267 -16.63 0.01 4.31
C MET A 267 -16.33 -1.03 5.38
N LEU A 268 -15.40 -0.74 6.31
CA LEU A 268 -15.10 -1.63 7.43
C LEU A 268 -16.33 -1.83 8.33
N ALA A 269 -17.07 -0.75 8.62
CA ALA A 269 -18.29 -0.82 9.43
C ALA A 269 -19.38 -1.66 8.75
N VAL A 270 -19.63 -1.44 7.46
CA VAL A 270 -20.58 -2.24 6.65
C VAL A 270 -20.18 -3.70 6.64
N ALA A 271 -18.88 -3.99 6.47
CA ALA A 271 -18.38 -5.36 6.48
C ALA A 271 -18.59 -6.04 7.85
N VAL A 272 -18.30 -5.32 8.94
CA VAL A 272 -18.53 -5.82 10.31
C VAL A 272 -20.03 -6.06 10.55
N VAL A 273 -20.89 -5.12 10.12
CA VAL A 273 -22.36 -5.29 10.22
C VAL A 273 -22.82 -6.51 9.44
N GLY A 274 -22.32 -6.72 8.21
CA GLY A 274 -22.62 -7.90 7.40
C GLY A 274 -22.19 -9.20 8.08
N ILE A 275 -20.93 -9.24 8.60
CA ILE A 275 -20.40 -10.43 9.29
C ILE A 275 -21.18 -10.72 10.59
N VAL A 276 -21.53 -9.71 11.36
CA VAL A 276 -22.28 -9.86 12.62
C VAL A 276 -23.72 -10.25 12.35
N GLY A 277 -24.39 -9.65 11.36
CA GLY A 277 -25.78 -9.88 11.04
C GLY A 277 -26.04 -11.23 10.36
N ALA A 278 -25.24 -11.57 9.36
CA ALA A 278 -25.36 -12.83 8.64
C ALA A 278 -24.59 -14.00 9.29
N HIS A 279 -23.47 -13.69 9.97
CA HIS A 279 -22.54 -14.62 10.66
C HIS A 279 -22.39 -15.99 9.98
N PRO A 280 -22.07 -16.04 8.67
CA PRO A 280 -22.04 -17.29 7.93
C PRO A 280 -20.93 -18.23 8.45
N ASP A 281 -21.22 -19.53 8.38
CA ASP A 281 -20.22 -20.56 8.65
C ASP A 281 -19.30 -20.74 7.45
N ILE A 282 -18.00 -20.92 7.72
CA ILE A 282 -17.03 -21.25 6.68
C ILE A 282 -17.21 -22.71 6.29
N LYS A 283 -17.75 -22.97 5.10
CA LYS A 283 -18.00 -24.32 4.58
C LYS A 283 -16.68 -24.99 4.17
N PRO A 284 -16.28 -26.10 4.79
CA PRO A 284 -14.98 -26.74 4.52
C PRO A 284 -14.80 -27.21 3.07
N ASP A 285 -15.87 -27.56 2.39
CA ASP A 285 -15.91 -27.98 0.98
C ASP A 285 -15.67 -26.83 0.01
N LEU A 286 -16.04 -25.61 0.38
CA LEU A 286 -15.85 -24.41 -0.42
C LEU A 286 -14.57 -23.65 -0.02
N PHE A 287 -14.28 -23.59 1.29
CA PHE A 287 -13.12 -22.88 1.83
C PHE A 287 -12.51 -23.65 3.00
N PRO A 288 -11.67 -24.67 2.72
CA PRO A 288 -11.06 -25.48 3.76
C PRO A 288 -10.11 -24.68 4.64
N ALA A 289 -9.90 -25.16 5.88
CA ALA A 289 -8.91 -24.55 6.79
C ALA A 289 -7.49 -24.64 6.23
N TYR A 290 -7.16 -25.78 5.63
CA TYR A 290 -5.85 -26.04 5.00
C TYR A 290 -6.05 -26.93 3.79
N THR A 291 -5.50 -26.55 2.65
CA THR A 291 -5.62 -27.30 1.39
C THR A 291 -4.41 -28.18 1.15
N GLY A 292 -3.21 -27.70 1.53
CA GLY A 292 -1.95 -28.41 1.30
C GLY A 292 -0.77 -27.44 1.18
N PHE A 293 0.44 -27.99 1.27
CA PHE A 293 1.66 -27.21 1.06
C PHE A 293 1.91 -26.91 -0.42
N ALA A 294 1.50 -27.81 -1.31
CA ALA A 294 1.59 -27.70 -2.76
C ALA A 294 0.18 -27.82 -3.34
N VAL A 295 -0.28 -26.79 -4.03
CA VAL A 295 -1.64 -26.70 -4.58
C VAL A 295 -1.55 -26.39 -6.07
N ASP A 296 -2.26 -27.16 -6.89
CA ASP A 296 -2.42 -26.84 -8.31
C ASP A 296 -3.56 -25.84 -8.49
N ASN A 297 -3.26 -24.66 -9.02
CA ASN A 297 -4.22 -23.59 -9.28
C ASN A 297 -4.70 -23.54 -10.74
N GLY A 298 -4.46 -24.59 -11.53
CA GLY A 298 -4.77 -24.67 -12.96
C GLY A 298 -3.70 -24.06 -13.88
N ASN A 299 -2.76 -23.28 -13.32
CA ASN A 299 -1.60 -22.72 -14.03
C ASN A 299 -0.29 -23.37 -13.59
N GLY A 300 -0.38 -24.41 -12.75
CA GLY A 300 0.74 -25.16 -12.22
C GLY A 300 0.77 -25.21 -10.69
N ILE A 301 1.72 -26.00 -10.18
CA ILE A 301 1.86 -26.21 -8.73
C ILE A 301 2.40 -24.95 -8.07
N GLN A 302 1.64 -24.46 -7.10
CA GLN A 302 2.00 -23.35 -6.22
C GLN A 302 2.39 -23.89 -4.84
N TYR A 303 3.56 -23.51 -4.36
CA TYR A 303 4.05 -23.93 -3.04
C TYR A 303 3.71 -22.85 -2.02
N MET A 304 3.18 -23.25 -0.85
CA MET A 304 2.84 -22.32 0.22
C MET A 304 4.03 -21.46 0.64
N PHE A 305 5.23 -22.05 0.77
CA PHE A 305 6.47 -21.29 0.86
C PHE A 305 7.14 -21.24 -0.53
N PRO A 306 7.43 -20.06 -1.08
CA PRO A 306 7.32 -18.72 -0.49
C PRO A 306 6.01 -17.97 -0.84
N ILE A 307 5.11 -18.57 -1.63
CA ILE A 307 4.02 -17.86 -2.34
C ILE A 307 3.00 -17.23 -1.37
N LEU A 308 2.61 -17.93 -0.30
CA LEU A 308 1.73 -17.37 0.71
C LEU A 308 2.24 -16.01 1.22
N PHE A 309 3.52 -15.96 1.57
CA PHE A 309 4.17 -14.80 2.19
C PHE A 309 4.36 -13.62 1.24
N THR A 310 4.51 -13.88 -0.05
CA THR A 310 4.64 -12.83 -1.07
C THR A 310 3.31 -12.40 -1.66
N THR A 311 2.30 -13.26 -1.64
CA THR A 311 0.94 -12.95 -2.14
C THR A 311 0.16 -12.15 -1.11
N VAL A 312 0.17 -12.54 0.17
CA VAL A 312 -0.38 -11.72 1.27
C VAL A 312 0.67 -10.68 1.67
N ALA A 313 0.86 -9.72 0.80
CA ALA A 313 1.80 -8.63 1.00
C ALA A 313 1.22 -7.62 2.00
N CYS A 314 0.47 -6.66 1.51
CA CYS A 314 0.03 -5.51 2.31
C CYS A 314 -0.77 -5.89 3.56
N GLY A 315 -1.57 -6.96 3.54
CA GLY A 315 -2.31 -7.42 4.73
C GLY A 315 -1.46 -7.99 5.87
N ALA A 316 -0.13 -8.15 5.69
CA ALA A 316 0.79 -8.65 6.70
C ALA A 316 2.05 -7.79 6.83
N ILE A 317 2.71 -7.46 5.73
CA ILE A 317 3.87 -6.56 5.65
C ILE A 317 4.02 -6.07 4.21
N SER A 318 4.33 -4.79 4.00
CA SER A 318 4.52 -4.21 2.67
C SER A 318 5.68 -3.22 2.64
N GLY A 319 6.57 -3.38 1.67
CA GLY A 319 7.69 -2.46 1.49
C GLY A 319 7.27 -1.07 1.05
N PHE A 320 6.18 -0.96 0.29
CA PHE A 320 5.59 0.32 -0.09
C PHE A 320 5.27 1.20 1.12
N HIS A 321 4.87 0.59 2.26
CA HIS A 321 4.57 1.33 3.50
C HIS A 321 5.77 2.09 4.06
N SER A 322 6.99 1.54 3.96
CA SER A 322 8.19 2.28 4.40
C SER A 322 8.44 3.51 3.55
N LEU A 323 8.12 3.46 2.26
CA LEU A 323 8.21 4.62 1.37
C LEU A 323 7.14 5.65 1.68
N VAL A 324 5.89 5.24 1.98
CA VAL A 324 4.83 6.13 2.44
C VAL A 324 5.19 6.75 3.79
N SER A 325 5.62 5.94 4.75
CA SER A 325 6.02 6.38 6.09
C SER A 325 7.13 7.44 6.05
N SER A 326 8.20 7.19 5.26
CA SER A 326 9.36 8.08 5.16
C SER A 326 9.21 9.19 4.11
N GLY A 327 8.41 8.97 3.07
CA GLY A 327 8.29 9.90 1.94
C GLY A 327 7.21 10.97 2.11
N THR A 328 6.14 10.66 2.84
CA THR A 328 4.99 11.57 3.02
C THR A 328 4.61 11.75 4.48
N THR A 329 4.38 10.68 5.24
CA THR A 329 3.83 10.74 6.60
C THR A 329 4.76 11.43 7.58
N SER A 330 6.07 11.15 7.54
CA SER A 330 7.09 11.77 8.40
C SER A 330 7.20 13.28 8.23
N LYS A 331 6.90 13.77 7.02
CA LYS A 331 6.92 15.20 6.68
C LYS A 331 5.68 15.96 7.14
N GLN A 332 4.66 15.23 7.61
CA GLN A 332 3.37 15.77 8.01
C GLN A 332 3.06 15.48 9.48
N LEU A 333 3.88 14.70 10.17
CA LEU A 333 3.68 14.30 11.56
C LEU A 333 3.79 15.51 12.49
N ASP A 334 2.72 15.85 13.18
CA ASP A 334 2.66 16.99 14.11
C ASP A 334 3.47 16.71 15.38
N LYS A 335 3.27 15.54 16.00
CA LYS A 335 3.96 15.10 17.21
C LYS A 335 4.55 13.71 17.05
N GLU A 336 5.77 13.50 17.56
CA GLU A 336 6.41 12.19 17.49
C GLU A 336 5.61 11.09 18.19
N SER A 337 4.88 11.41 19.28
CA SER A 337 4.00 10.49 19.98
C SER A 337 2.89 9.89 19.11
N ASP A 338 2.50 10.57 18.03
CA ASP A 338 1.47 10.12 17.10
C ASP A 338 2.00 9.07 16.11
N ALA A 339 3.31 8.85 16.04
CA ALA A 339 3.91 7.88 15.14
C ALA A 339 3.40 6.44 15.37
N LYS A 340 3.22 6.04 16.63
CA LYS A 340 2.69 4.71 16.97
C LYS A 340 1.25 4.50 16.48
N PRO A 341 0.26 5.34 16.85
CA PRO A 341 -1.11 5.13 16.36
C PRO A 341 -1.19 5.21 14.84
N ILE A 342 -0.43 6.08 14.18
CA ILE A 342 -0.49 6.27 12.74
C ILE A 342 0.15 5.08 12.01
N ALA A 343 1.41 4.75 12.25
CA ALA A 343 2.09 3.71 11.49
C ALA A 343 1.77 2.30 12.01
N TYR A 344 2.03 2.02 13.29
CA TYR A 344 1.76 0.70 13.85
C TYR A 344 0.25 0.41 13.86
N GLY A 345 -0.57 1.38 14.29
CA GLY A 345 -2.03 1.26 14.31
C GLY A 345 -2.62 1.14 12.92
N GLY A 346 -2.13 1.90 11.94
CA GLY A 346 -2.53 1.83 10.53
C GLY A 346 -2.31 0.44 9.94
N MET A 347 -1.12 -0.15 10.16
CA MET A 347 -0.80 -1.51 9.72
C MET A 347 -1.75 -2.56 10.34
N LEU A 348 -2.06 -2.45 11.63
CA LEU A 348 -2.99 -3.41 12.25
C LEU A 348 -4.43 -3.25 11.76
N LEU A 349 -4.88 -2.03 11.42
CA LEU A 349 -6.17 -1.82 10.76
C LEU A 349 -6.20 -2.46 9.36
N GLU A 350 -5.09 -2.46 8.67
CA GLU A 350 -4.96 -3.16 7.38
C GLU A 350 -5.05 -4.69 7.55
N CYS A 351 -4.49 -5.24 8.63
CA CYS A 351 -4.70 -6.64 8.99
C CYS A 351 -6.18 -6.96 9.25
N VAL A 352 -6.93 -6.05 9.90
CA VAL A 352 -8.38 -6.20 10.07
C VAL A 352 -9.08 -6.29 8.71
N LEU A 353 -8.73 -5.44 7.76
CA LEU A 353 -9.28 -5.50 6.39
C LEU A 353 -8.95 -6.84 5.71
N ALA A 354 -7.75 -7.36 5.89
CA ALA A 354 -7.35 -8.67 5.35
C ALA A 354 -8.17 -9.82 5.96
N ILE A 355 -8.46 -9.78 7.26
CA ILE A 355 -9.33 -10.77 7.94
C ILE A 355 -10.78 -10.64 7.47
N ILE A 356 -11.31 -9.42 7.34
CA ILE A 356 -12.63 -9.16 6.74
C ILE A 356 -12.70 -9.75 5.33
N THR A 357 -11.64 -9.62 4.55
CA THR A 357 -11.55 -10.21 3.21
C THR A 357 -11.66 -11.74 3.26
N LEU A 358 -11.03 -12.41 4.23
CA LEU A 358 -11.20 -13.86 4.40
C LEU A 358 -12.66 -14.25 4.71
N CYS A 359 -13.33 -13.46 5.55
CA CYS A 359 -14.76 -13.65 5.82
C CYS A 359 -15.60 -13.45 4.54
N ALA A 360 -15.28 -12.44 3.73
CA ALA A 360 -15.93 -12.18 2.46
C ALA A 360 -15.74 -13.34 1.46
N ILE A 361 -14.53 -13.91 1.34
CA ILE A 361 -14.24 -15.07 0.48
C ILE A 361 -15.13 -16.26 0.85
N ALA A 362 -15.30 -16.53 2.15
CA ALA A 362 -16.09 -17.64 2.63
C ALA A 362 -17.53 -17.57 2.10
N TYR A 363 -18.17 -16.41 2.15
CA TYR A 363 -19.54 -16.22 1.72
C TYR A 363 -19.67 -15.97 0.21
N ALA A 364 -18.71 -15.30 -0.41
CA ALA A 364 -18.67 -15.08 -1.85
C ALA A 364 -18.65 -16.40 -2.64
N ARG A 365 -17.91 -17.41 -2.17
CA ARG A 365 -17.89 -18.74 -2.78
C ARG A 365 -19.22 -19.48 -2.65
N GLU A 366 -19.98 -19.21 -1.60
CA GLU A 366 -21.32 -19.77 -1.40
C GLU A 366 -22.35 -19.10 -2.31
N THR A 367 -22.26 -17.79 -2.49
CA THR A 367 -23.22 -16.98 -3.26
C THR A 367 -22.84 -16.82 -4.73
N GLY A 368 -21.71 -17.38 -5.17
CA GLY A 368 -21.28 -17.39 -6.57
C GLY A 368 -20.54 -16.13 -7.05
N HIS A 369 -20.13 -15.25 -6.15
CA HIS A 369 -19.26 -14.11 -6.46
C HIS A 369 -17.80 -14.57 -6.57
N VAL A 370 -17.33 -14.88 -7.78
CA VAL A 370 -16.00 -15.48 -8.03
C VAL A 370 -15.24 -14.83 -9.20
N LYS A 371 -15.75 -13.73 -9.76
CA LYS A 371 -15.24 -13.11 -11.00
C LYS A 371 -14.05 -12.16 -10.81
N GLY A 372 -13.28 -12.31 -9.74
CA GLY A 372 -12.12 -11.48 -9.48
C GLY A 372 -12.17 -10.83 -8.09
N ALA A 373 -11.08 -10.15 -7.70
CA ALA A 373 -10.91 -9.67 -6.33
C ALA A 373 -12.03 -8.70 -5.89
N THR A 374 -12.42 -7.77 -6.76
CA THR A 374 -13.48 -6.80 -6.47
C THR A 374 -14.83 -7.48 -6.26
N ASP A 375 -15.21 -8.43 -7.13
CA ASP A 375 -16.47 -9.16 -7.04
C ASP A 375 -16.51 -10.07 -5.79
N ILE A 376 -15.41 -10.75 -5.48
CA ILE A 376 -15.31 -11.60 -4.28
C ILE A 376 -15.48 -10.76 -3.01
N PHE A 377 -14.77 -9.64 -2.91
CA PHE A 377 -14.79 -8.80 -1.72
C PHE A 377 -16.13 -8.04 -1.60
N ALA A 378 -16.47 -7.24 -2.61
CA ALA A 378 -17.66 -6.40 -2.57
C ALA A 378 -18.95 -7.25 -2.64
N GLY A 379 -18.98 -8.29 -3.48
CA GLY A 379 -20.12 -9.20 -3.61
C GLY A 379 -20.33 -10.04 -2.35
N GLY A 380 -19.26 -10.59 -1.78
CA GLY A 380 -19.36 -11.37 -0.54
C GLY A 380 -19.91 -10.56 0.64
N ILE A 381 -19.42 -9.30 0.83
CA ILE A 381 -19.94 -8.43 1.90
C ILE A 381 -21.36 -7.94 1.59
N ALA A 382 -21.64 -7.53 0.36
CA ALA A 382 -22.97 -7.08 -0.04
C ALA A 382 -24.03 -8.19 0.13
N ALA A 383 -23.69 -9.41 -0.27
CA ALA A 383 -24.55 -10.58 -0.06
C ALA A 383 -24.79 -10.88 1.44
N MET A 384 -23.78 -10.68 2.32
CA MET A 384 -23.99 -10.79 3.77
C MET A 384 -25.00 -9.75 4.26
N ILE A 385 -24.93 -8.50 3.77
CA ILE A 385 -25.92 -7.46 4.12
C ILE A 385 -27.30 -7.85 3.61
N GLY A 386 -27.42 -8.33 2.36
CA GLY A 386 -28.67 -8.82 1.78
C GLY A 386 -29.27 -10.03 2.51
N ALA A 387 -28.45 -10.83 3.20
CA ALA A 387 -28.92 -11.94 4.01
C ALA A 387 -29.51 -11.53 5.37
N ILE A 388 -29.35 -10.27 5.77
CA ILE A 388 -29.94 -9.75 7.03
C ILE A 388 -31.43 -9.42 6.79
N PRO A 389 -32.36 -9.99 7.59
CA PRO A 389 -33.79 -9.71 7.43
C PRO A 389 -34.13 -8.22 7.43
N GLY A 390 -34.79 -7.74 6.38
CA GLY A 390 -35.18 -6.34 6.18
C GLY A 390 -34.12 -5.48 5.47
N LEU A 391 -32.95 -6.02 5.11
CA LEU A 391 -31.90 -5.33 4.36
C LEU A 391 -31.68 -5.91 2.95
N GLU A 392 -32.52 -6.82 2.48
CA GLU A 392 -32.39 -7.52 1.19
C GLU A 392 -32.28 -6.54 0.01
N SER A 393 -33.04 -5.44 0.07
CA SER A 393 -33.03 -4.40 -0.98
C SER A 393 -31.74 -3.58 -1.03
N MET A 394 -30.91 -3.64 0.01
CA MET A 394 -29.67 -2.84 0.12
C MET A 394 -28.46 -3.51 -0.56
N GLU A 395 -28.54 -4.79 -0.93
CA GLU A 395 -27.41 -5.55 -1.47
C GLU A 395 -26.71 -4.82 -2.65
N ASN A 396 -27.46 -4.43 -3.67
CA ASN A 396 -26.91 -3.74 -4.84
C ASN A 396 -26.29 -2.38 -4.52
N SER A 397 -26.91 -1.62 -3.59
CA SER A 397 -26.38 -0.33 -3.16
C SER A 397 -25.08 -0.50 -2.37
N MET A 398 -25.02 -1.51 -1.51
CA MET A 398 -23.81 -1.85 -0.76
C MET A 398 -22.70 -2.36 -1.68
N TYR A 399 -23.02 -3.19 -2.66
CA TYR A 399 -22.06 -3.61 -3.67
C TYR A 399 -21.40 -2.38 -4.37
N THR A 400 -22.22 -1.45 -4.85
CA THR A 400 -21.73 -0.23 -5.50
C THR A 400 -20.88 0.62 -4.57
N LEU A 401 -21.30 0.81 -3.30
CA LEU A 401 -20.52 1.52 -2.28
C LEU A 401 -19.16 0.86 -2.04
N LEU A 402 -19.12 -0.45 -1.93
CA LEU A 402 -17.90 -1.20 -1.68
C LEU A 402 -16.93 -1.14 -2.86
N VAL A 403 -17.44 -1.25 -4.11
CA VAL A 403 -16.63 -1.07 -5.32
C VAL A 403 -16.09 0.35 -5.43
N LEU A 404 -16.92 1.37 -5.14
CA LEU A 404 -16.49 2.76 -5.09
C LEU A 404 -15.37 2.97 -4.08
N THR A 405 -15.55 2.47 -2.86
CA THR A 405 -14.56 2.61 -1.80
C THR A 405 -13.24 1.92 -2.18
N TYR A 406 -13.32 0.70 -2.71
CA TYR A 406 -12.16 -0.03 -3.23
C TYR A 406 -11.40 0.78 -4.29
N SER A 407 -12.12 1.36 -5.25
CA SER A 407 -11.52 2.20 -6.29
C SER A 407 -10.90 3.48 -5.73
N ALA A 408 -11.58 4.13 -4.77
CA ALA A 408 -11.11 5.39 -4.19
C ALA A 408 -9.77 5.22 -3.46
N PHE A 409 -9.59 4.17 -2.66
CA PHE A 409 -8.32 3.98 -1.97
C PHE A 409 -7.22 3.41 -2.89
N CYS A 410 -7.56 2.64 -3.93
CA CYS A 410 -6.58 2.29 -4.97
C CYS A 410 -6.05 3.54 -5.69
N LEU A 411 -6.93 4.51 -5.96
CA LEU A 411 -6.55 5.81 -6.55
C LEU A 411 -5.67 6.62 -5.59
N THR A 412 -5.97 6.61 -4.28
CA THR A 412 -5.15 7.26 -3.25
C THR A 412 -3.73 6.68 -3.19
N SER A 413 -3.62 5.36 -3.15
CA SER A 413 -2.31 4.68 -3.18
C SER A 413 -1.55 4.96 -4.48
N LEU A 414 -2.25 5.03 -5.62
CA LEU A 414 -1.66 5.37 -6.92
C LEU A 414 -1.06 6.78 -6.94
N ASP A 415 -1.77 7.77 -6.41
CA ASP A 415 -1.27 9.15 -6.33
C ASP A 415 -0.03 9.24 -5.45
N THR A 416 -0.07 8.61 -4.28
CA THR A 416 1.07 8.55 -3.36
C THR A 416 2.26 7.83 -4.00
N ALA A 417 2.03 6.68 -4.67
CA ALA A 417 3.08 5.94 -5.37
C ALA A 417 3.74 6.77 -6.48
N THR A 418 2.95 7.51 -7.25
CA THR A 418 3.46 8.38 -8.33
C THR A 418 4.34 9.50 -7.77
N ARG A 419 3.94 10.11 -6.67
CA ARG A 419 4.72 11.15 -5.98
C ARG A 419 6.02 10.59 -5.41
N LEU A 420 5.96 9.41 -4.78
CA LEU A 420 7.15 8.73 -4.24
C LEU A 420 8.12 8.31 -5.34
N ALA A 421 7.62 7.82 -6.47
CA ALA A 421 8.46 7.46 -7.62
C ALA A 421 9.17 8.71 -8.20
N ARG A 422 8.48 9.85 -8.28
CA ARG A 422 9.08 11.13 -8.63
C ARG A 422 10.22 11.48 -7.68
N PHE A 423 10.02 11.36 -6.36
CA PHE A 423 11.06 11.64 -5.36
C PHE A 423 12.25 10.71 -5.53
N MET A 424 12.04 9.39 -5.65
CA MET A 424 13.12 8.43 -5.86
C MET A 424 13.92 8.74 -7.14
N PHE A 425 13.21 9.07 -8.24
CA PHE A 425 13.88 9.45 -9.48
C PHE A 425 14.75 10.71 -9.31
N GLN A 426 14.24 11.75 -8.65
CA GLN A 426 14.98 12.98 -8.40
C GLN A 426 16.18 12.74 -7.47
N GLU A 427 15.98 11.98 -6.39
CA GLU A 427 16.98 11.66 -5.37
C GLU A 427 18.17 10.89 -5.96
N PHE A 428 17.94 10.06 -6.99
CA PHE A 428 19.02 9.35 -7.69
C PHE A 428 20.09 10.29 -8.27
N TRP A 429 19.67 11.47 -8.70
CA TRP A 429 20.56 12.47 -9.33
C TRP A 429 21.17 13.46 -8.35
N LEU A 430 20.78 13.43 -7.08
CA LEU A 430 21.23 14.37 -6.06
C LEU A 430 22.30 13.76 -5.16
N GLU A 431 23.30 14.58 -4.82
CA GLU A 431 24.26 14.23 -3.76
C GLU A 431 23.62 14.40 -2.37
N PRO A 432 24.15 13.73 -1.33
CA PRO A 432 23.65 13.90 0.03
C PRO A 432 23.64 15.37 0.47
N GLY A 433 22.48 15.87 0.90
CA GLY A 433 22.29 17.26 1.31
C GLY A 433 22.02 18.26 0.16
N GLU A 434 22.10 17.83 -1.10
CA GLU A 434 21.79 18.67 -2.27
C GLU A 434 20.27 18.66 -2.53
N THR A 435 19.70 19.81 -2.91
CA THR A 435 18.29 19.93 -3.27
C THR A 435 18.12 20.22 -4.77
N PRO A 436 16.96 19.93 -5.39
CA PRO A 436 16.71 20.28 -6.80
C PRO A 436 16.91 21.76 -7.13
N LYS A 437 16.78 22.65 -6.12
CA LYS A 437 16.97 24.10 -6.27
C LYS A 437 18.42 24.50 -6.44
N ASP A 438 19.35 23.70 -5.94
CA ASP A 438 20.79 23.96 -5.99
C ASP A 438 21.37 23.72 -7.39
N ILE A 439 20.66 22.93 -8.22
CA ILE A 439 21.11 22.57 -9.57
C ILE A 439 20.75 23.68 -10.57
N LYS A 440 21.77 24.40 -11.03
CA LYS A 440 21.58 25.59 -11.86
C LYS A 440 21.39 25.28 -13.34
N ASN A 441 22.15 24.35 -13.91
CA ASN A 441 22.16 24.11 -15.37
C ASN A 441 22.45 22.65 -15.76
N GLY A 442 22.21 22.31 -17.05
CA GLY A 442 22.63 21.08 -17.69
C GLY A 442 21.62 19.93 -17.61
N PHE A 443 22.08 18.73 -18.00
CA PHE A 443 21.29 17.50 -18.02
C PHE A 443 20.75 17.14 -16.63
N LYS A 444 21.54 17.31 -15.58
CA LYS A 444 21.13 17.06 -14.20
C LYS A 444 19.90 17.89 -13.80
N LYS A 445 19.83 19.17 -14.23
CA LYS A 445 18.66 20.04 -13.97
C LYS A 445 17.39 19.50 -14.61
N MET A 446 17.48 18.93 -15.82
CA MET A 446 16.34 18.30 -16.47
C MET A 446 15.89 17.05 -15.69
N MET A 447 16.84 16.22 -15.25
CA MET A 447 16.53 14.99 -14.50
C MET A 447 15.88 15.28 -13.15
N VAL A 448 16.32 16.29 -12.41
CA VAL A 448 15.74 16.67 -11.11
C VAL A 448 14.49 17.53 -11.23
N ASN A 449 14.05 17.87 -12.44
CA ASN A 449 12.82 18.62 -12.66
C ASN A 449 11.60 17.77 -12.29
N PRO A 450 10.70 18.23 -11.37
CA PRO A 450 9.57 17.44 -10.91
C PRO A 450 8.58 17.09 -12.02
N TYR A 451 8.39 17.97 -13.00
CA TYR A 451 7.50 17.71 -14.13
C TYR A 451 8.05 16.61 -15.04
N PHE A 452 9.34 16.69 -15.39
CA PHE A 452 9.98 15.66 -16.22
C PHE A 452 9.98 14.30 -15.51
N ALA A 453 10.39 14.25 -14.26
CA ALA A 453 10.41 13.02 -13.46
C ALA A 453 9.00 12.39 -13.35
N THR A 454 7.96 13.20 -13.15
CA THR A 454 6.57 12.73 -13.07
C THR A 454 6.08 12.19 -14.41
N VAL A 455 6.25 12.95 -15.49
CA VAL A 455 5.77 12.53 -16.83
C VAL A 455 6.45 11.22 -17.25
N LEU A 456 7.75 11.10 -17.04
CA LEU A 456 8.50 9.87 -17.34
C LEU A 456 7.95 8.68 -16.54
N THR A 457 7.79 8.85 -15.21
CA THR A 457 7.27 7.80 -14.32
C THR A 457 5.87 7.35 -14.73
N VAL A 458 4.97 8.31 -14.96
CA VAL A 458 3.58 8.01 -15.35
C VAL A 458 3.52 7.34 -16.71
N PHE A 459 4.29 7.82 -17.68
CA PHE A 459 4.35 7.21 -19.01
C PHE A 459 4.79 5.74 -18.92
N LEU A 460 5.87 5.45 -18.18
CA LEU A 460 6.36 4.09 -18.00
C LEU A 460 5.33 3.21 -17.27
N GLY A 461 4.71 3.72 -16.20
CA GLY A 461 3.70 2.99 -15.43
C GLY A 461 2.43 2.69 -16.24
N VAL A 462 1.88 3.69 -16.95
CA VAL A 462 0.69 3.53 -17.80
C VAL A 462 0.95 2.56 -18.94
N MET A 463 2.08 2.71 -19.65
CA MET A 463 2.44 1.79 -20.74
C MET A 463 2.60 0.36 -20.27
N LEU A 464 3.21 0.15 -19.11
CA LEU A 464 3.36 -1.17 -18.52
C LEU A 464 2.00 -1.74 -18.08
N GLY A 465 1.14 -0.93 -17.45
CA GLY A 465 -0.20 -1.32 -17.02
C GLY A 465 -1.13 -1.68 -18.17
N MET A 466 -1.09 -0.93 -19.29
CA MET A 466 -1.87 -1.20 -20.50
C MET A 466 -1.50 -2.52 -21.18
N ASN A 467 -0.23 -2.93 -21.11
CA ASN A 467 0.25 -4.14 -21.74
C ASN A 467 -0.01 -5.42 -20.91
N GLY A 468 -0.79 -5.35 -19.84
CA GLY A 468 -1.24 -6.49 -19.06
C GLY A 468 -0.56 -6.60 -17.70
N PHE A 469 -1.04 -5.80 -16.73
CA PHE A 469 -0.51 -5.78 -15.36
C PHE A 469 -0.58 -7.16 -14.67
N MET A 470 -1.56 -7.99 -15.00
CA MET A 470 -1.65 -9.36 -14.46
C MET A 470 -0.41 -10.21 -14.79
N LYS A 471 0.25 -9.92 -15.92
CA LYS A 471 1.49 -10.59 -16.31
C LYS A 471 2.67 -10.24 -15.39
N ILE A 472 2.62 -9.10 -14.68
CA ILE A 472 3.68 -8.63 -13.79
C ILE A 472 3.28 -8.68 -12.31
N TRP A 473 2.05 -9.10 -11.99
CA TRP A 473 1.53 -9.09 -10.61
C TRP A 473 2.40 -9.88 -9.62
N GLY A 474 2.84 -11.08 -10.00
CA GLY A 474 3.72 -11.88 -9.15
C GLY A 474 5.06 -11.20 -8.88
N LEU A 475 5.62 -10.54 -9.89
CA LEU A 475 6.86 -9.77 -9.76
C LEU A 475 6.68 -8.55 -8.85
N PHE A 476 5.55 -7.84 -8.98
CA PHE A 476 5.18 -6.73 -8.10
C PHE A 476 5.12 -7.20 -6.63
N GLY A 477 4.42 -8.30 -6.35
CA GLY A 477 4.31 -8.85 -5.00
C GLY A 477 5.67 -9.19 -4.38
N ALA A 478 6.53 -9.90 -5.13
CA ALA A 478 7.86 -10.27 -4.66
C ALA A 478 8.78 -9.04 -4.48
N ALA A 479 8.76 -8.08 -5.41
CA ALA A 479 9.53 -6.84 -5.31
C ALA A 479 9.09 -5.99 -4.11
N ASN A 480 7.79 -5.83 -3.90
CA ASN A 480 7.25 -5.10 -2.76
C ASN A 480 7.67 -5.72 -1.42
N GLN A 481 7.66 -7.05 -1.32
CA GLN A 481 8.07 -7.75 -0.11
C GLN A 481 9.58 -7.68 0.13
N LEU A 482 10.38 -7.69 -0.93
CA LEU A 482 11.82 -7.48 -0.84
C LEU A 482 12.15 -6.07 -0.33
N LEU A 483 11.40 -5.07 -0.81
CA LEU A 483 11.49 -3.69 -0.32
C LEU A 483 11.23 -3.61 1.20
N ALA A 484 10.28 -4.41 1.72
CA ALA A 484 10.04 -4.51 3.17
C ALA A 484 11.26 -5.09 3.91
N GLY A 485 11.87 -6.14 3.38
CA GLY A 485 13.09 -6.72 3.96
C GLY A 485 14.25 -5.71 4.03
N ILE A 486 14.42 -4.90 2.97
CA ILE A 486 15.43 -3.84 2.91
C ILE A 486 15.09 -2.69 3.86
N GLY A 487 13.82 -2.30 3.97
CA GLY A 487 13.36 -1.29 4.93
C GLY A 487 13.64 -1.70 6.37
N LEU A 488 13.34 -2.95 6.75
CA LEU A 488 13.68 -3.52 8.05
C LEU A 488 15.20 -3.49 8.30
N LEU A 489 16.00 -3.83 7.29
CA LEU A 489 17.46 -3.81 7.35
C LEU A 489 17.99 -2.40 7.61
N ALA A 490 17.47 -1.39 6.91
CA ALA A 490 17.86 0.01 7.07
C ALA A 490 17.58 0.53 8.48
N VAL A 491 16.40 0.25 9.01
CA VAL A 491 16.00 0.66 10.37
C VAL A 491 16.82 -0.09 11.43
N ALA A 492 17.08 -1.40 11.23
CA ALA A 492 17.91 -2.18 12.12
C ALA A 492 19.36 -1.67 12.19
N ALA A 493 19.93 -1.28 11.04
CA ALA A 493 21.28 -0.69 10.97
C ALA A 493 21.32 0.65 11.72
N TRP A 494 20.34 1.53 11.48
CA TRP A 494 20.24 2.82 12.15
C TRP A 494 20.11 2.67 13.67
N LEU A 495 19.16 1.86 14.17
CA LEU A 495 18.98 1.65 15.62
C LEU A 495 20.24 1.05 16.26
N GLY A 496 20.92 0.15 15.58
CA GLY A 496 22.21 -0.40 16.04
C GLY A 496 23.29 0.66 16.17
N ASN A 497 23.41 1.56 15.18
CA ASN A 497 24.35 2.69 15.21
C ASN A 497 24.00 3.69 16.31
N ALA A 498 22.70 3.92 16.57
CA ALA A 498 22.19 4.76 17.64
C ALA A 498 22.27 4.11 19.06
N GLY A 499 22.83 2.90 19.16
CA GLY A 499 22.93 2.17 20.44
C GLY A 499 21.61 1.68 21.02
N LYS A 500 20.54 1.69 20.22
CA LYS A 500 19.22 1.21 20.63
C LYS A 500 19.03 -0.27 20.31
N ASN A 501 18.06 -0.91 20.98
CA ASN A 501 17.76 -2.32 20.74
C ASN A 501 17.14 -2.51 19.35
N ASN A 502 17.80 -3.27 18.48
CA ASN A 502 17.37 -3.59 17.12
C ASN A 502 17.02 -5.08 16.91
N ARG A 503 17.06 -5.91 17.96
CA ARG A 503 16.89 -7.38 17.85
C ARG A 503 15.54 -7.78 17.26
N MET A 504 14.47 -6.98 17.47
CA MET A 504 13.15 -7.26 16.93
C MET A 504 13.09 -7.21 15.38
N PHE A 505 14.09 -6.61 14.74
CA PHE A 505 14.18 -6.56 13.26
C PHE A 505 14.92 -7.76 12.67
N LEU A 506 15.82 -8.42 13.42
CA LEU A 506 16.74 -9.43 12.87
C LEU A 506 16.02 -10.62 12.25
N PHE A 507 15.04 -11.17 12.95
CA PHE A 507 14.26 -12.29 12.42
C PHE A 507 13.35 -11.87 11.25
N PRO A 508 12.50 -10.81 11.38
CA PRO A 508 11.66 -10.36 10.27
C PRO A 508 12.46 -10.02 8.99
N MET A 509 13.55 -9.27 9.08
CA MET A 509 14.35 -8.92 7.90
C MET A 509 14.96 -10.16 7.22
N SER A 510 15.54 -11.08 8.01
CA SER A 510 16.15 -12.30 7.47
C SER A 510 15.11 -13.21 6.81
N PHE A 511 13.97 -13.39 7.46
CA PHE A 511 12.86 -14.16 6.92
C PHE A 511 12.35 -13.57 5.61
N MET A 512 12.09 -12.24 5.57
CA MET A 512 11.62 -11.57 4.37
C MET A 512 12.63 -11.63 3.22
N MET A 513 13.93 -11.49 3.49
CA MET A 513 14.99 -11.64 2.48
C MET A 513 14.97 -13.04 1.87
N VAL A 514 14.90 -14.09 2.69
CA VAL A 514 14.87 -15.48 2.21
C VAL A 514 13.60 -15.74 1.39
N VAL A 515 12.42 -15.41 1.93
CA VAL A 515 11.13 -15.61 1.27
C VAL A 515 11.11 -14.95 -0.11
N THR A 516 11.53 -13.69 -0.18
CA THR A 516 11.42 -12.89 -1.40
C THR A 516 12.44 -13.29 -2.45
N LEU A 517 13.67 -13.62 -2.04
CA LEU A 517 14.67 -14.15 -2.96
C LEU A 517 14.25 -15.51 -3.53
N CYS A 518 13.69 -16.39 -2.70
CA CYS A 518 13.12 -17.67 -3.16
C CYS A 518 11.96 -17.44 -4.13
N SER A 519 11.06 -16.50 -3.84
CA SER A 519 9.94 -16.18 -4.71
C SER A 519 10.40 -15.63 -6.07
N LEU A 520 11.33 -14.67 -6.08
CA LEU A 520 11.91 -14.13 -7.31
C LEU A 520 12.62 -15.21 -8.13
N ALA A 521 13.39 -16.09 -7.48
CA ALA A 521 14.06 -17.19 -8.15
C ALA A 521 13.08 -18.16 -8.82
N LEU A 522 11.95 -18.48 -8.14
CA LEU A 522 10.90 -19.31 -8.71
C LEU A 522 10.19 -18.61 -9.88
N ILE A 523 9.91 -17.30 -9.77
CA ILE A 523 9.34 -16.52 -10.87
C ILE A 523 10.27 -16.57 -12.07
N VAL A 524 11.55 -16.22 -11.91
CA VAL A 524 12.54 -16.24 -13.00
C VAL A 524 12.63 -17.62 -13.63
N ARG A 525 12.77 -18.69 -12.81
CA ARG A 525 12.80 -20.08 -13.29
C ARG A 525 11.57 -20.41 -14.13
N ASN A 526 10.37 -20.11 -13.64
CA ASN A 526 9.13 -20.43 -14.33
C ASN A 526 9.02 -19.67 -15.67
N GLN A 527 9.41 -18.39 -15.69
CA GLN A 527 9.40 -17.60 -16.92
C GLN A 527 10.43 -18.11 -17.95
N VAL A 528 11.63 -18.48 -17.51
CA VAL A 528 12.64 -19.11 -18.38
C VAL A 528 12.12 -20.41 -18.98
N LEU A 529 11.44 -21.27 -18.20
CA LEU A 529 10.82 -22.49 -18.71
C LEU A 529 9.72 -22.21 -19.76
N ILE A 530 8.93 -21.15 -19.60
CA ILE A 530 7.93 -20.74 -20.60
C ILE A 530 8.64 -20.28 -21.88
N ILE A 531 9.68 -19.46 -21.77
CA ILE A 531 10.48 -18.98 -22.92
C ILE A 531 11.09 -20.17 -23.67
N MET A 532 11.64 -21.15 -22.96
CA MET A 532 12.26 -22.34 -23.57
C MET A 532 11.27 -23.23 -24.34
N LYS A 533 9.99 -23.23 -23.96
CA LYS A 533 8.93 -23.96 -24.68
C LYS A 533 8.56 -23.30 -26.01
N GLY A 534 8.99 -22.06 -26.26
CA GLY A 534 8.73 -21.28 -27.47
C GLY A 534 7.37 -20.61 -27.47
N GLY A 535 7.22 -19.57 -28.34
CA GLY A 535 5.95 -18.84 -28.49
C GLY A 535 5.61 -17.86 -27.35
N ALA A 536 6.57 -17.61 -26.45
CA ALA A 536 6.38 -16.64 -25.36
C ALA A 536 6.20 -15.21 -25.93
N ASP A 537 5.22 -14.48 -25.39
CA ASP A 537 5.08 -13.06 -25.64
C ASP A 537 6.15 -12.25 -24.84
N TRP A 538 6.03 -10.92 -24.79
CA TRP A 538 6.98 -10.05 -24.09
C TRP A 538 7.00 -10.27 -22.55
N GLY A 539 5.87 -10.70 -21.95
CA GLY A 539 5.70 -10.80 -20.50
C GLY A 539 6.72 -11.69 -19.79
N PRO A 540 6.91 -12.97 -20.21
CA PRO A 540 7.92 -13.86 -19.67
C PRO A 540 9.35 -13.29 -19.75
N TYR A 541 9.73 -12.67 -20.87
CA TYR A 541 11.04 -12.03 -21.01
C TYR A 541 11.23 -10.88 -20.03
N ALA A 542 10.24 -9.98 -19.92
CA ALA A 542 10.28 -8.86 -18.98
C ALA A 542 10.41 -9.36 -17.53
N GLN A 543 9.59 -10.34 -17.11
CA GLN A 543 9.64 -10.89 -15.77
C GLN A 543 10.99 -11.58 -15.47
N ALA A 544 11.54 -12.34 -16.41
CA ALA A 544 12.83 -13.00 -16.23
C ALA A 544 13.97 -11.98 -16.08
N ILE A 545 14.01 -10.95 -16.93
CA ILE A 545 15.05 -9.91 -16.91
C ILE A 545 14.94 -9.08 -15.63
N ILE A 546 13.75 -8.49 -15.35
CA ILE A 546 13.56 -7.64 -14.18
C ILE A 546 13.75 -8.43 -12.89
N GLY A 547 13.19 -9.65 -12.81
CA GLY A 547 13.35 -10.52 -11.65
C GLY A 547 14.80 -10.88 -11.36
N SER A 548 15.58 -11.22 -12.39
CA SER A 548 17.02 -11.49 -12.24
C SER A 548 17.79 -10.26 -11.76
N PHE A 549 17.48 -9.10 -12.31
CA PHE A 549 18.08 -7.83 -11.90
C PHE A 549 17.76 -7.50 -10.44
N LEU A 550 16.51 -7.66 -10.01
CA LEU A 550 16.09 -7.47 -8.62
C LEU A 550 16.78 -8.42 -7.65
N ILE A 551 17.01 -9.68 -8.04
CA ILE A 551 17.76 -10.66 -7.21
C ILE A 551 19.21 -10.17 -6.99
N VAL A 552 19.89 -9.72 -8.03
CA VAL A 552 21.28 -9.22 -7.92
C VAL A 552 21.34 -8.00 -7.00
N LEU A 553 20.45 -7.01 -7.21
CA LEU A 553 20.37 -5.82 -6.36
C LEU A 553 20.10 -6.19 -4.89
N ALA A 554 19.19 -7.11 -4.66
CA ALA A 554 18.83 -7.56 -3.31
C ALA A 554 20.00 -8.25 -2.59
N LEU A 555 20.73 -9.11 -3.29
CA LEU A 555 21.90 -9.80 -2.73
C LEU A 555 23.02 -8.81 -2.36
N GLU A 556 23.29 -7.82 -3.22
CA GLU A 556 24.28 -6.78 -2.91
C GLU A 556 23.87 -5.95 -1.69
N LEU A 557 22.60 -5.50 -1.63
CA LEU A 557 22.07 -4.75 -0.49
C LEU A 557 22.06 -5.57 0.81
N ALA A 558 21.69 -6.86 0.73
CA ALA A 558 21.73 -7.76 1.88
C ALA A 558 23.14 -7.91 2.44
N VAL A 559 24.12 -8.20 1.57
CA VAL A 559 25.53 -8.36 2.00
C VAL A 559 26.04 -7.09 2.66
N GLU A 560 25.76 -5.94 2.08
CA GLU A 560 26.23 -4.67 2.62
C GLU A 560 25.53 -4.33 3.95
N GLY A 561 24.24 -4.53 4.06
CA GLY A 561 23.46 -4.29 5.27
C GLY A 561 23.86 -5.24 6.41
N TYR A 562 23.99 -6.53 6.14
CA TYR A 562 24.46 -7.49 7.15
C TYR A 562 25.89 -7.16 7.63
N ARG A 563 26.78 -6.78 6.73
CA ARG A 563 28.12 -6.32 7.12
C ARG A 563 28.06 -5.11 8.07
N THR A 564 27.17 -4.15 7.82
CA THR A 564 26.99 -2.97 8.68
C THR A 564 26.48 -3.35 10.07
N ILE A 565 25.46 -4.22 10.16
CA ILE A 565 24.85 -4.63 11.44
C ILE A 565 25.83 -5.45 12.29
N PHE A 566 26.58 -6.36 11.68
CA PHE A 566 27.46 -7.31 12.38
C PHE A 566 28.93 -6.90 12.40
N LYS A 567 29.28 -5.74 11.82
CA LYS A 567 30.64 -5.18 11.94
C LYS A 567 30.87 -4.82 13.40
N LYS A 568 31.88 -5.43 14.03
CA LYS A 568 32.35 -4.97 15.36
C LYS A 568 32.78 -3.51 15.22
N LYS A 569 32.22 -2.61 16.05
CA LYS A 569 32.75 -1.26 16.22
C LYS A 569 34.21 -1.40 16.65
N ASP A 570 35.14 -0.88 15.86
CA ASP A 570 36.53 -0.68 16.29
C ASP A 570 36.51 0.28 17.50
N PRO A 571 37.17 -0.04 18.62
CA PRO A 571 37.19 0.84 19.79
C PRO A 571 37.79 2.23 19.52
N ASP A 572 38.54 2.38 18.43
CA ASP A 572 39.25 3.62 18.06
C ASP A 572 38.51 4.47 17.01
N ASP A 573 37.34 4.03 16.52
CA ASP A 573 36.53 4.82 15.59
C ASP A 573 35.67 5.84 16.37
N ASN A 574 36.29 6.94 16.77
CA ASN A 574 35.65 8.14 17.35
C ASN A 574 34.84 8.92 16.32
N GLY A 575 34.26 8.25 15.31
CA GLY A 575 33.24 8.82 14.45
C GLY A 575 32.07 9.24 15.32
N GLU A 576 31.83 10.54 15.42
CA GLU A 576 30.66 11.12 16.08
C GLU A 576 29.42 10.33 15.63
N ALA A 577 28.82 9.60 16.57
CA ALA A 577 27.50 9.03 16.34
C ALA A 577 26.59 10.19 15.89
N PRO A 578 25.84 10.07 14.79
CA PRO A 578 24.90 11.12 14.40
C PRO A 578 24.01 11.38 15.61
N ALA A 579 24.13 12.58 16.16
CA ALA A 579 23.47 13.00 17.37
C ALA A 579 21.97 12.75 17.23
N LEU A 580 21.39 12.15 18.24
CA LEU A 580 19.95 12.02 18.42
C LEU A 580 19.35 13.34 18.97
N ASP A 581 20.02 14.48 18.71
CA ASP A 581 19.58 15.79 19.14
C ASP A 581 18.49 16.36 18.22
#